data_1fd9b4adfdc91059b11c064481bf1931
#
_entry.id   1fd9b4adfdc91059b11c064481bf1931
#
_cell.length_a   1.000
_cell.length_b   1.000
_cell.length_c   1.000
_cell.angle_alpha   90.00
_cell.angle_beta   90.00
_cell.angle_gamma   90.00
#
_symmetry.space_group_name_H-M   'P 1'
#
loop_
_entity.id
_entity.type
_entity.pdbx_description
1 polymer ?
#
loop_
_entity_poly.entity_id
_entity_poly.type
_entity_poly.pdbx_seq_one_letter_code
_entity_poly.pdbx_strand_id
1 'polypeptide(L)'
;MSTNFIYPPPKDGKPFRLSLGLRELDPANWIEAGSDLVEQLKQRKELLETKRTVVFQEIVGYEEAALTYARALKDNLSKFHSDYVVAGDQITHKPTGITVNLLEDHPFVQLAQVIAEDLCLLSYENSTWNLVAGVVIFPSRWQLLEKIGKNIDAIHGPVPGYQGALQPLMVDTFNKISPERPVWRRNWSLHETEELHEPTYTPHQVEISDYWWRTERQTLTKSKSNQFLLFTIRNRSEPFKWIKEDQQATSEFVKTLESLDPQMLEYKRLAQASRGLIEFLKN
;
A
#
# COMPACT_ATOMS: atom_id res chain seq x y z
N MET A 1 26.69 -6.45 -0.70
CA MET A 1 26.51 -5.00 -0.91
C MET A 1 25.07 -4.65 -0.58
N SER A 2 24.83 -3.51 0.07
CA SER A 2 23.46 -3.05 0.33
C SER A 2 22.85 -2.62 -1.00
N THR A 3 21.69 -3.15 -1.37
CA THR A 3 20.95 -2.66 -2.53
C THR A 3 20.37 -1.27 -2.20
N ASN A 4 20.24 -0.40 -3.20
CA ASN A 4 19.61 0.91 -3.03
C ASN A 4 18.11 0.81 -2.72
N PHE A 5 17.48 -0.35 -2.96
CA PHE A 5 16.06 -0.58 -2.64
C PHE A 5 15.78 -0.59 -1.15
N ILE A 6 14.73 0.10 -0.73
CA ILE A 6 14.17 0.00 0.63
C ILE A 6 13.54 -1.40 0.82
N TYR A 7 12.81 -1.87 -0.19
CA TYR A 7 12.24 -3.22 -0.22
C TYR A 7 12.69 -3.94 -1.51
N PRO A 8 13.83 -4.63 -1.47
CA PRO A 8 14.41 -5.26 -2.66
C PRO A 8 13.52 -6.39 -3.18
N PRO A 9 13.65 -6.75 -4.46
CA PRO A 9 13.06 -7.95 -5.03
C PRO A 9 13.36 -9.20 -4.21
N PRO A 10 12.48 -10.23 -4.25
CA PRO A 10 12.72 -11.50 -3.56
C PRO A 10 14.06 -12.14 -3.95
N LYS A 11 14.80 -12.64 -2.96
CA LYS A 11 16.12 -13.30 -3.15
C LYS A 11 16.11 -14.77 -2.75
N ASP A 12 14.94 -15.35 -2.51
CA ASP A 12 14.83 -16.72 -2.01
C ASP A 12 14.68 -17.77 -3.13
N GLY A 13 14.65 -17.34 -4.40
CA GLY A 13 14.53 -18.18 -5.60
C GLY A 13 13.30 -19.07 -5.63
N LYS A 14 12.35 -18.80 -4.76
CA LYS A 14 11.12 -19.58 -4.72
C LYS A 14 10.19 -19.17 -5.85
N PRO A 15 9.47 -20.14 -6.44
CA PRO A 15 8.39 -19.85 -7.35
C PRO A 15 7.40 -18.87 -6.72
N PHE A 16 6.87 -17.96 -7.54
CA PHE A 16 5.82 -17.06 -7.09
C PHE A 16 4.64 -17.87 -6.53
N ARG A 17 4.17 -17.48 -5.36
CA ARG A 17 2.96 -18.04 -4.75
C ARG A 17 2.08 -16.92 -4.25
N LEU A 18 0.82 -16.97 -4.63
CA LEU A 18 -0.20 -16.09 -4.07
C LEU A 18 -0.40 -16.45 -2.60
N SER A 19 -0.01 -15.55 -1.69
CA SER A 19 -0.10 -15.76 -0.25
C SER A 19 -0.39 -14.44 0.47
N LEU A 20 -0.92 -14.51 1.67
CA LEU A 20 -1.10 -13.32 2.51
C LEU A 20 0.24 -12.73 2.96
N GLY A 21 1.23 -13.57 3.23
CA GLY A 21 2.60 -13.13 3.57
C GLY A 21 2.69 -12.24 4.82
N LEU A 22 1.76 -12.41 5.76
CA LEU A 22 1.64 -11.57 6.96
C LEU A 22 2.79 -11.83 7.93
N ARG A 23 3.28 -10.76 8.52
CA ARG A 23 4.31 -10.74 9.58
C ARG A 23 3.83 -9.86 10.71
N GLU A 24 4.33 -10.08 11.92
CA GLU A 24 4.04 -9.22 13.07
C GLU A 24 4.57 -7.80 12.83
N LEU A 25 3.74 -6.79 13.09
CA LEU A 25 4.08 -5.39 12.96
C LEU A 25 4.63 -4.86 14.28
N ASP A 26 5.86 -4.35 14.27
CA ASP A 26 6.35 -3.50 15.34
C ASP A 26 5.59 -2.17 15.30
N PRO A 27 4.93 -1.75 16.40
CA PRO A 27 4.22 -0.47 16.45
C PRO A 27 5.06 0.75 16.09
N ALA A 28 6.36 0.73 16.33
CA ALA A 28 7.28 1.81 15.94
C ALA A 28 7.37 1.97 14.41
N ASN A 29 7.04 0.93 13.67
CA ASN A 29 7.05 0.89 12.21
C ASN A 29 5.62 0.92 11.61
N TRP A 30 4.61 1.38 12.35
CA TRP A 30 3.26 1.48 11.80
C TRP A 30 3.21 2.47 10.64
N ILE A 31 3.80 3.64 10.85
CA ILE A 31 4.03 4.65 9.81
C ILE A 31 5.50 4.62 9.41
N GLU A 32 5.80 4.77 8.13
CA GLU A 32 7.16 4.83 7.62
C GLU A 32 7.52 6.23 7.14
N ALA A 33 8.36 6.92 7.89
CA ALA A 33 9.07 8.07 7.38
C ALA A 33 10.17 7.61 6.38
N GLY A 34 10.52 8.46 5.44
CA GLY A 34 11.57 8.22 4.46
C GLY A 34 11.99 9.52 3.80
N SER A 35 13.13 9.52 3.10
CA SER A 35 13.62 10.71 2.38
C SER A 35 12.68 11.17 1.27
N ASP A 36 11.78 10.29 0.82
CA ASP A 36 10.75 10.53 -0.20
C ASP A 36 9.48 11.20 0.37
N LEU A 37 9.36 11.32 1.71
CA LEU A 37 8.13 11.78 2.36
C LEU A 37 7.75 13.22 1.93
N VAL A 38 8.70 14.14 1.96
CA VAL A 38 8.43 15.56 1.66
C VAL A 38 7.86 15.75 0.26
N GLU A 39 8.44 15.08 -0.74
CA GLU A 39 7.95 15.14 -2.12
C GLU A 39 6.59 14.47 -2.27
N GLN A 40 6.39 13.32 -1.61
CA GLN A 40 5.09 12.66 -1.64
C GLN A 40 3.99 13.49 -0.97
N LEU A 41 4.28 14.18 0.14
CA LEU A 41 3.29 15.07 0.79
C LEU A 41 2.85 16.21 -0.12
N LYS A 42 3.77 16.76 -0.93
CA LYS A 42 3.44 17.79 -1.93
C LYS A 42 2.48 17.25 -2.99
N GLN A 43 2.78 16.09 -3.57
CA GLN A 43 1.90 15.44 -4.56
C GLN A 43 0.54 15.06 -3.94
N ARG A 44 0.52 14.56 -2.71
CA ARG A 44 -0.70 14.21 -1.99
C ARG A 44 -1.60 15.41 -1.77
N LYS A 45 -1.03 16.55 -1.37
CA LYS A 45 -1.75 17.80 -1.22
C LYS A 45 -2.41 18.23 -2.54
N GLU A 46 -1.65 18.26 -3.63
CA GLU A 46 -2.16 18.62 -4.96
C GLU A 46 -3.32 17.70 -5.39
N LEU A 47 -3.18 16.38 -5.21
CA LEU A 47 -4.22 15.42 -5.57
C LEU A 47 -5.47 15.53 -4.67
N LEU A 48 -5.32 15.85 -3.39
CA LEU A 48 -6.45 16.15 -2.50
C LEU A 48 -7.20 17.43 -2.91
N GLU A 49 -6.48 18.45 -3.37
CA GLU A 49 -7.08 19.70 -3.84
C GLU A 49 -7.76 19.54 -5.21
N THR A 50 -7.15 18.81 -6.13
CA THR A 50 -7.60 18.74 -7.53
C THR A 50 -8.46 17.52 -7.87
N LYS A 51 -8.30 16.41 -7.14
CA LYS A 51 -8.97 15.13 -7.41
C LYS A 51 -9.61 14.50 -6.17
N ARG A 52 -10.09 15.33 -5.22
CA ARG A 52 -10.63 14.84 -3.95
C ARG A 52 -11.63 13.70 -4.11
N THR A 53 -12.58 13.83 -5.01
CA THR A 53 -13.64 12.82 -5.25
C THR A 53 -13.11 11.50 -5.85
N VAL A 54 -11.89 11.50 -6.38
CA VAL A 54 -11.21 10.29 -6.87
C VAL A 54 -10.44 9.60 -5.75
N VAL A 55 -9.74 10.41 -4.93
CA VAL A 55 -8.80 9.89 -3.93
C VAL A 55 -9.41 9.68 -2.55
N PHE A 56 -10.59 10.21 -2.28
CA PHE A 56 -11.32 10.04 -1.01
C PHE A 56 -12.76 9.58 -1.26
N GLN A 57 -13.16 8.53 -0.54
CA GLN A 57 -14.53 8.00 -0.55
C GLN A 57 -14.90 7.52 0.85
N GLU A 58 -16.17 7.69 1.23
CA GLU A 58 -16.71 7.18 2.48
C GLU A 58 -18.17 6.76 2.37
N ILE A 59 -18.59 5.89 3.25
CA ILE A 59 -19.99 5.60 3.56
C ILE A 59 -20.29 6.34 4.86
N VAL A 60 -21.38 7.11 4.89
CA VAL A 60 -21.80 7.87 6.07
C VAL A 60 -22.02 6.97 7.28
N GLY A 61 -21.56 7.39 8.46
CA GLY A 61 -21.77 6.69 9.73
C GLY A 61 -20.50 5.99 10.28
N TYR A 62 -19.35 6.14 9.63
CA TYR A 62 -18.08 5.55 10.09
C TYR A 62 -17.04 6.59 10.52
N GLU A 63 -17.41 7.85 10.60
CA GLU A 63 -16.53 9.00 10.90
C GLU A 63 -15.88 8.86 12.28
N GLU A 64 -16.63 8.35 13.29
CA GLU A 64 -16.11 8.12 14.64
C GLU A 64 -15.03 7.03 14.65
N ALA A 65 -15.24 5.96 13.89
CA ALA A 65 -14.25 4.89 13.76
C ALA A 65 -12.99 5.40 13.05
N ALA A 66 -13.15 6.21 11.99
CA ALA A 66 -12.04 6.85 11.30
C ALA A 66 -11.27 7.80 12.23
N LEU A 67 -11.96 8.60 13.03
CA LEU A 67 -11.34 9.51 14.02
C LEU A 67 -10.58 8.73 15.10
N THR A 68 -11.12 7.60 15.56
CA THR A 68 -10.46 6.73 16.53
C THR A 68 -9.11 6.23 16.00
N TYR A 69 -9.07 5.78 14.75
CA TYR A 69 -7.81 5.35 14.12
C TYR A 69 -6.88 6.52 13.83
N ALA A 70 -7.41 7.66 13.42
CA ALA A 70 -6.60 8.85 13.19
C ALA A 70 -5.90 9.33 14.48
N ARG A 71 -6.59 9.28 15.60
CA ARG A 71 -5.99 9.57 16.92
C ARG A 71 -4.93 8.54 17.32
N ALA A 72 -5.18 7.26 17.05
CA ALA A 72 -4.18 6.21 17.30
C ALA A 72 -2.91 6.40 16.44
N LEU A 73 -3.06 6.78 15.17
CA LEU A 73 -1.94 7.14 14.30
C LEU A 73 -1.22 8.40 14.78
N LYS A 74 -1.95 9.44 15.18
CA LYS A 74 -1.39 10.66 15.78
C LYS A 74 -0.54 10.34 17.01
N ASP A 75 -1.04 9.48 17.89
CA ASP A 75 -0.31 9.08 19.10
C ASP A 75 0.94 8.25 18.75
N ASN A 76 0.87 7.42 17.70
CA ASN A 76 2.00 6.71 17.17
C ASN A 76 3.07 7.66 16.63
N LEU A 77 2.68 8.65 15.82
CA LEU A 77 3.58 9.68 15.30
C LEU A 77 4.29 10.43 16.44
N SER A 78 3.52 10.86 17.45
CA SER A 78 4.07 11.54 18.62
C SER A 78 5.11 10.71 19.37
N LYS A 79 4.88 9.40 19.45
CA LYS A 79 5.70 8.50 20.24
C LYS A 79 7.00 8.07 19.53
N PHE A 80 6.93 7.84 18.22
CA PHE A 80 7.99 7.16 17.50
C PHE A 80 8.68 8.01 16.42
N HIS A 81 8.13 9.18 16.06
CA HIS A 81 8.64 9.99 14.96
C HIS A 81 8.98 11.41 15.39
N SER A 82 10.27 11.69 15.55
CA SER A 82 10.77 12.99 16.03
C SER A 82 10.40 14.18 15.13
N ASP A 83 10.08 13.93 13.87
CA ASP A 83 9.69 14.97 12.90
C ASP A 83 8.26 15.48 13.07
N TYR A 84 7.51 14.92 14.01
CA TYR A 84 6.16 15.36 14.30
C TYR A 84 6.03 16.03 15.67
N VAL A 85 5.17 17.04 15.72
CA VAL A 85 4.68 17.67 16.96
C VAL A 85 3.17 17.52 17.00
N VAL A 86 2.66 17.11 18.16
CA VAL A 86 1.24 16.87 18.38
C VAL A 86 0.74 17.73 19.55
N ALA A 87 -0.40 18.43 19.35
CA ALA A 87 -1.07 19.23 20.38
C ALA A 87 -2.58 19.05 20.26
N GLY A 88 -3.21 18.33 21.19
CA GLY A 88 -4.62 17.95 21.09
C GLY A 88 -4.87 17.10 19.84
N ASP A 89 -5.78 17.51 18.96
CA ASP A 89 -6.04 16.88 17.67
C ASP A 89 -5.25 17.48 16.49
N GLN A 90 -4.30 18.39 16.79
CA GLN A 90 -3.38 18.95 15.78
C GLN A 90 -2.12 18.10 15.63
N ILE A 91 -1.64 18.00 14.38
CA ILE A 91 -0.41 17.33 14.01
C ILE A 91 0.39 18.26 13.11
N THR A 92 1.65 18.53 13.46
CA THR A 92 2.56 19.31 12.63
C THR A 92 3.71 18.42 12.17
N HIS A 93 3.93 18.31 10.87
CA HIS A 93 5.14 17.73 10.29
C HIS A 93 6.21 18.81 10.15
N LYS A 94 7.22 18.79 11.03
CA LYS A 94 8.25 19.86 11.16
C LYS A 94 9.00 20.14 9.86
N PRO A 95 9.47 19.13 9.09
CA PRO A 95 10.24 19.39 7.88
C PRO A 95 9.48 20.19 6.80
N THR A 96 8.16 20.02 6.72
CA THR A 96 7.32 20.75 5.74
C THR A 96 6.60 21.94 6.32
N GLY A 97 6.51 22.04 7.66
CA GLY A 97 5.68 23.03 8.35
C GLY A 97 4.17 22.82 8.21
N ILE A 98 3.74 21.73 7.58
CA ILE A 98 2.32 21.42 7.40
C ILE A 98 1.72 21.08 8.77
N THR A 99 0.65 21.78 9.12
CA THR A 99 -0.15 21.51 10.30
C THR A 99 -1.58 21.18 9.89
N VAL A 100 -2.13 20.10 10.44
CA VAL A 100 -3.51 19.66 10.22
C VAL A 100 -4.23 19.49 11.55
N ASN A 101 -5.56 19.60 11.53
CA ASN A 101 -6.40 19.30 12.68
C ASN A 101 -7.40 18.22 12.30
N LEU A 102 -7.40 17.11 13.01
CA LEU A 102 -8.24 15.94 12.71
C LEU A 102 -9.75 16.23 12.73
N LEU A 103 -10.17 17.37 13.29
CA LEU A 103 -11.58 17.79 13.40
C LEU A 103 -12.02 18.81 12.34
N GLU A 104 -11.12 19.33 11.50
CA GLU A 104 -11.46 20.33 10.49
C GLU A 104 -12.05 19.74 9.20
N ASP A 105 -11.77 18.46 8.94
CA ASP A 105 -12.28 17.70 7.80
C ASP A 105 -12.33 16.21 8.19
N HIS A 106 -12.68 15.32 7.24
CA HIS A 106 -12.60 13.90 7.49
C HIS A 106 -11.17 13.52 7.95
N PRO A 107 -11.03 12.80 9.09
CA PRO A 107 -9.72 12.64 9.77
C PRO A 107 -8.66 11.93 8.89
N PHE A 108 -9.08 11.05 7.97
CA PHE A 108 -8.14 10.43 7.04
C PHE A 108 -7.63 11.40 5.98
N VAL A 109 -8.45 12.39 5.55
CA VAL A 109 -8.03 13.44 4.63
C VAL A 109 -7.02 14.36 5.31
N GLN A 110 -7.22 14.66 6.60
CA GLN A 110 -6.26 15.45 7.38
C GLN A 110 -4.93 14.70 7.53
N LEU A 111 -4.97 13.42 7.92
CA LEU A 111 -3.76 12.60 8.04
C LEU A 111 -3.00 12.48 6.72
N ALA A 112 -3.70 12.29 5.61
CA ALA A 112 -3.10 12.12 4.29
C ALA A 112 -2.22 13.30 3.84
N GLN A 113 -2.34 14.46 4.49
CA GLN A 113 -1.51 15.64 4.24
C GLN A 113 -0.19 15.63 5.01
N VAL A 114 -0.04 14.76 6.01
CA VAL A 114 1.16 14.71 6.87
C VAL A 114 1.81 13.33 6.95
N ILE A 115 1.17 12.26 6.43
CA ILE A 115 1.75 10.93 6.30
C ILE A 115 1.71 10.46 4.84
N ALA A 116 2.54 9.51 4.48
CA ALA A 116 2.60 8.99 3.10
C ALA A 116 1.75 7.75 2.88
N GLU A 117 1.18 7.17 3.91
CA GLU A 117 0.30 6.03 3.82
C GLU A 117 -1.07 6.41 3.27
N ASP A 118 -1.59 5.59 2.36
CA ASP A 118 -3.01 5.54 2.03
C ASP A 118 -3.74 4.77 3.12
N LEU A 119 -4.98 5.17 3.42
CA LEU A 119 -5.76 4.65 4.54
C LEU A 119 -7.07 4.06 4.05
N CYS A 120 -7.39 2.84 4.45
CA CYS A 120 -8.63 2.15 4.14
C CYS A 120 -9.24 1.58 5.43
N LEU A 121 -10.42 2.02 5.80
CA LEU A 121 -11.20 1.52 6.94
C LEU A 121 -12.12 0.40 6.48
N LEU A 122 -12.01 -0.74 7.14
CA LEU A 122 -12.93 -1.86 6.93
C LEU A 122 -13.81 -2.04 8.16
N SER A 123 -15.10 -2.32 7.93
CA SER A 123 -16.09 -2.70 8.94
C SER A 123 -16.48 -4.17 8.80
N TYR A 124 -16.61 -4.89 9.91
CA TYR A 124 -17.07 -6.28 9.92
C TYR A 124 -18.58 -6.33 10.06
N GLU A 125 -19.25 -6.62 8.97
CA GLU A 125 -20.71 -6.69 8.87
C GLU A 125 -21.13 -7.84 7.96
N ASN A 126 -22.26 -8.47 8.26
CA ASN A 126 -22.78 -9.59 7.48
C ASN A 126 -21.75 -10.71 7.26
N SER A 127 -20.99 -11.03 8.32
CA SER A 127 -19.96 -12.08 8.33
C SER A 127 -18.79 -11.84 7.35
N THR A 128 -18.57 -10.60 6.91
CA THR A 128 -17.47 -10.23 6.03
C THR A 128 -16.93 -8.84 6.37
N TRP A 129 -15.74 -8.53 5.83
CA TRP A 129 -15.12 -7.21 5.95
C TRP A 129 -15.44 -6.37 4.73
N ASN A 130 -15.98 -5.15 4.95
CA ASN A 130 -16.40 -4.22 3.89
C ASN A 130 -15.57 -2.94 3.97
N LEU A 131 -15.14 -2.41 2.83
CA LEU A 131 -14.45 -1.12 2.75
C LEU A 131 -15.47 0.01 2.92
N VAL A 132 -15.38 0.77 4.02
CA VAL A 132 -16.39 1.78 4.38
C VAL A 132 -15.88 3.21 4.30
N ALA A 133 -14.58 3.44 4.41
CA ALA A 133 -13.97 4.75 4.14
C ALA A 133 -12.54 4.55 3.64
N GLY A 134 -12.03 5.47 2.81
CA GLY A 134 -10.65 5.44 2.38
C GLY A 134 -10.17 6.76 1.81
N VAL A 135 -8.89 7.03 2.03
CA VAL A 135 -8.10 8.00 1.28
C VAL A 135 -6.98 7.24 0.60
N VAL A 136 -7.05 7.15 -0.74
CA VAL A 136 -6.10 6.39 -1.57
C VAL A 136 -5.58 7.34 -2.64
N ILE A 137 -4.42 7.92 -2.36
CA ILE A 137 -3.82 8.94 -3.19
C ILE A 137 -2.91 8.31 -4.25
N PHE A 138 -2.29 7.19 -3.91
CA PHE A 138 -1.37 6.49 -4.79
C PHE A 138 -1.87 5.07 -5.14
N PRO A 139 -3.02 4.95 -5.83
CA PRO A 139 -3.52 3.65 -6.26
C PRO A 139 -2.61 3.03 -7.34
N SER A 140 -2.47 1.70 -7.31
CA SER A 140 -1.75 0.95 -8.32
C SER A 140 -2.76 0.21 -9.23
N ARG A 141 -3.24 0.89 -10.25
CA ARG A 141 -4.14 0.34 -11.28
C ARG A 141 -5.50 -0.13 -10.73
N TRP A 142 -6.05 0.62 -9.77
CA TRP A 142 -7.39 0.41 -9.24
C TRP A 142 -8.00 1.74 -8.75
N GLN A 143 -9.32 1.80 -8.69
CA GLN A 143 -10.05 3.00 -8.31
C GLN A 143 -10.79 2.79 -7.00
N LEU A 144 -10.65 3.72 -6.05
CA LEU A 144 -11.31 3.67 -4.76
C LEU A 144 -12.84 3.66 -4.90
N LEU A 145 -13.37 4.49 -5.82
CA LEU A 145 -14.81 4.58 -6.10
C LEU A 145 -15.42 3.23 -6.50
N GLU A 146 -14.65 2.37 -7.19
CA GLU A 146 -15.12 1.03 -7.56
C GLU A 146 -15.10 0.03 -6.40
N LYS A 147 -14.41 0.36 -5.31
CA LYS A 147 -14.18 -0.57 -4.18
C LYS A 147 -14.97 -0.20 -2.94
N ILE A 148 -15.29 1.09 -2.76
CA ILE A 148 -16.07 1.54 -1.59
C ILE A 148 -17.40 0.79 -1.49
N GLY A 149 -17.77 0.35 -0.28
CA GLY A 149 -18.95 -0.46 -0.01
C GLY A 149 -18.84 -1.95 -0.37
N LYS A 150 -17.78 -2.36 -1.06
CA LYS A 150 -17.58 -3.77 -1.42
C LYS A 150 -16.88 -4.53 -0.29
N ASN A 151 -17.21 -5.82 -0.19
CA ASN A 151 -16.51 -6.74 0.70
C ASN A 151 -15.14 -7.14 0.12
N ILE A 152 -14.29 -7.68 1.00
CA ILE A 152 -12.91 -8.07 0.62
C ILE A 152 -12.85 -9.10 -0.51
N ASP A 153 -13.84 -9.98 -0.64
CA ASP A 153 -13.89 -10.96 -1.71
C ASP A 153 -14.18 -10.31 -3.07
N ALA A 154 -15.13 -9.38 -3.11
CA ALA A 154 -15.43 -8.61 -4.31
C ALA A 154 -14.27 -7.67 -4.72
N ILE A 155 -13.54 -7.14 -3.74
CA ILE A 155 -12.34 -6.30 -3.97
C ILE A 155 -11.23 -7.11 -4.63
N HIS A 156 -10.98 -8.34 -4.15
CA HIS A 156 -9.86 -9.19 -4.58
C HIS A 156 -10.22 -10.19 -5.68
N GLY A 157 -11.50 -10.32 -6.03
CA GLY A 157 -11.96 -11.26 -7.08
C GLY A 157 -11.21 -11.19 -8.40
N PRO A 158 -10.74 -10.01 -8.87
CA PRO A 158 -9.93 -9.91 -10.09
C PRO A 158 -8.53 -10.54 -10.01
N VAL A 159 -8.02 -10.86 -8.81
CA VAL A 159 -6.68 -11.44 -8.63
C VAL A 159 -6.68 -12.91 -9.09
N PRO A 160 -5.86 -13.32 -10.06
CA PRO A 160 -5.78 -14.71 -10.50
C PRO A 160 -5.48 -15.66 -9.34
N GLY A 161 -6.23 -16.76 -9.26
CA GLY A 161 -6.08 -17.75 -8.20
C GLY A 161 -6.63 -17.34 -6.84
N TYR A 162 -7.22 -16.14 -6.69
CA TYR A 162 -7.79 -15.67 -5.42
C TYR A 162 -8.79 -16.65 -4.82
N GLN A 163 -9.76 -17.10 -5.60
CA GLN A 163 -10.83 -17.99 -5.14
C GLN A 163 -10.32 -19.30 -4.53
N GLY A 164 -9.27 -19.87 -5.13
CA GLY A 164 -8.70 -21.14 -4.64
C GLY A 164 -7.67 -20.95 -3.51
N ALA A 165 -6.87 -19.89 -3.55
CA ALA A 165 -5.72 -19.74 -2.66
C ALA A 165 -5.99 -18.86 -1.43
N LEU A 166 -6.73 -17.76 -1.59
CA LEU A 166 -6.86 -16.75 -0.53
C LEU A 166 -8.28 -16.60 0.00
N GLN A 167 -9.30 -16.68 -0.84
CA GLN A 167 -10.69 -16.46 -0.42
C GLN A 167 -11.11 -17.28 0.80
N PRO A 168 -10.82 -18.60 0.88
CA PRO A 168 -11.20 -19.41 2.04
C PRO A 168 -10.54 -18.98 3.34
N LEU A 169 -9.42 -18.26 3.25
CA LEU A 169 -8.59 -17.87 4.40
C LEU A 169 -8.76 -16.41 4.79
N MET A 170 -9.27 -15.55 3.89
CA MET A 170 -9.19 -14.10 4.04
C MET A 170 -9.97 -13.60 5.24
N VAL A 171 -11.27 -13.92 5.34
CA VAL A 171 -12.12 -13.50 6.46
C VAL A 171 -11.60 -14.05 7.78
N ASP A 172 -11.27 -15.33 7.81
CA ASP A 172 -10.72 -15.99 9.01
C ASP A 172 -9.40 -15.36 9.47
N THR A 173 -8.52 -15.02 8.53
CA THR A 173 -7.25 -14.37 8.84
C THR A 173 -7.48 -12.98 9.43
N PHE A 174 -8.36 -12.18 8.83
CA PHE A 174 -8.68 -10.85 9.35
C PHE A 174 -9.36 -10.93 10.72
N ASN A 175 -10.20 -11.94 10.96
CA ASN A 175 -10.80 -12.18 12.27
C ASN A 175 -9.78 -12.55 13.34
N LYS A 176 -8.69 -13.22 12.98
CA LYS A 176 -7.60 -13.62 13.89
C LYS A 176 -6.60 -12.51 14.19
N ILE A 177 -6.56 -11.44 13.41
CA ILE A 177 -5.78 -10.25 13.77
C ILE A 177 -6.34 -9.70 15.06
N SER A 178 -5.48 -9.38 16.03
CA SER A 178 -5.90 -8.76 17.29
C SER A 178 -5.31 -7.35 17.42
N PRO A 179 -5.91 -6.49 18.25
CA PRO A 179 -5.38 -5.15 18.51
C PRO A 179 -3.93 -5.15 19.02
N GLU A 180 -3.55 -6.19 19.77
CA GLU A 180 -2.22 -6.34 20.38
C GLU A 180 -1.18 -6.94 19.43
N ARG A 181 -1.64 -7.55 18.33
CA ARG A 181 -0.79 -8.23 17.36
C ARG A 181 -1.14 -7.78 15.94
N PRO A 182 -0.90 -6.49 15.63
CA PRO A 182 -1.05 -5.99 14.27
C PRO A 182 -0.05 -6.67 13.35
N VAL A 183 -0.38 -6.69 12.06
CA VAL A 183 0.43 -7.38 11.07
C VAL A 183 0.76 -6.48 9.90
N TRP A 184 1.81 -6.82 9.16
CA TRP A 184 2.17 -6.18 7.92
C TRP A 184 2.57 -7.18 6.86
N ARG A 185 2.53 -6.74 5.63
CA ARG A 185 3.03 -7.45 4.46
C ARG A 185 3.57 -6.46 3.43
N ARG A 186 4.17 -6.97 2.38
CA ARG A 186 4.50 -6.18 1.20
C ARG A 186 3.98 -6.83 -0.08
N ASN A 187 3.68 -6.00 -1.04
CA ASN A 187 3.38 -6.37 -2.41
C ASN A 187 4.38 -5.67 -3.34
N TRP A 188 4.49 -6.14 -4.58
CA TRP A 188 5.34 -5.53 -5.59
C TRP A 188 4.71 -5.61 -6.97
N SER A 189 5.07 -4.65 -7.81
CA SER A 189 4.76 -4.62 -9.24
C SER A 189 5.87 -3.93 -10.01
N LEU A 190 5.88 -4.09 -11.32
CA LEU A 190 6.73 -3.35 -12.23
C LEU A 190 5.88 -2.37 -13.03
N HIS A 191 6.36 -1.15 -13.14
CA HIS A 191 5.68 -0.05 -13.82
C HIS A 191 6.58 0.56 -14.88
N GLU A 192 5.97 1.12 -15.92
CA GLU A 192 6.65 1.81 -17.01
C GLU A 192 7.00 3.25 -16.62
N THR A 193 6.46 3.78 -15.53
CA THR A 193 6.71 5.14 -15.04
C THR A 193 6.95 5.13 -13.54
N GLU A 194 7.54 6.21 -13.01
CA GLU A 194 7.71 6.43 -11.57
C GLU A 194 6.43 6.87 -10.85
N GLU A 195 5.42 7.24 -11.62
CA GLU A 195 4.17 7.80 -11.14
C GLU A 195 3.48 6.89 -10.09
N LEU A 196 3.23 7.45 -8.92
CA LEU A 196 2.52 6.71 -7.85
C LEU A 196 0.99 6.80 -7.99
N HIS A 197 0.46 7.89 -8.57
CA HIS A 197 -0.98 8.03 -8.81
C HIS A 197 -1.38 7.39 -10.14
N GLU A 198 -1.62 6.10 -10.14
CA GLU A 198 -2.02 5.35 -11.34
C GLU A 198 -3.35 4.60 -11.09
N PRO A 199 -4.51 5.30 -11.05
CA PRO A 199 -5.81 4.65 -10.84
C PRO A 199 -6.23 3.78 -12.03
N THR A 200 -5.72 4.06 -13.21
CA THR A 200 -6.02 3.34 -14.46
C THR A 200 -4.73 3.07 -15.20
N TYR A 201 -4.56 1.84 -15.67
CA TYR A 201 -3.39 1.48 -16.47
C TYR A 201 -3.38 2.24 -17.80
N THR A 202 -2.28 2.91 -18.06
CA THR A 202 -1.96 3.51 -19.35
C THR A 202 -0.65 2.90 -19.87
N PRO A 203 -0.64 2.21 -21.01
CA PRO A 203 0.59 1.63 -21.52
C PRO A 203 1.57 2.70 -21.98
N HIS A 204 2.84 2.54 -21.61
CA HIS A 204 3.95 3.38 -22.04
C HIS A 204 4.96 2.54 -22.80
N GLN A 205 5.52 3.09 -23.87
CA GLN A 205 6.62 2.46 -24.60
C GLN A 205 7.94 2.96 -24.01
N VAL A 206 8.54 2.12 -23.17
CA VAL A 206 9.81 2.42 -22.50
C VAL A 206 10.74 1.21 -22.60
N GLU A 207 12.03 1.47 -22.55
CA GLU A 207 13.03 0.42 -22.45
C GLU A 207 12.93 -0.29 -21.10
N ILE A 208 13.29 -1.58 -21.06
CA ILE A 208 13.24 -2.36 -19.80
C ILE A 208 14.13 -1.75 -18.71
N SER A 209 15.26 -1.14 -19.06
CA SER A 209 16.14 -0.43 -18.14
C SER A 209 15.48 0.73 -17.40
N ASP A 210 14.39 1.27 -17.95
CA ASP A 210 13.66 2.42 -17.44
C ASP A 210 12.39 2.02 -16.67
N TYR A 211 12.19 0.72 -16.45
CA TYR A 211 11.13 0.23 -15.57
C TYR A 211 11.37 0.62 -14.12
N TRP A 212 10.27 0.70 -13.38
CA TRP A 212 10.24 1.06 -11.98
C TRP A 212 9.77 -0.10 -11.12
N TRP A 213 10.48 -0.35 -10.04
CA TRP A 213 10.12 -1.29 -8.99
C TRP A 213 9.18 -0.60 -8.01
N ARG A 214 7.90 -0.90 -8.11
CA ARG A 214 6.90 -0.38 -7.20
C ARG A 214 6.66 -1.35 -6.06
N THR A 215 6.69 -0.83 -4.84
CA THR A 215 6.40 -1.60 -3.64
C THR A 215 5.28 -0.97 -2.84
N GLU A 216 4.44 -1.82 -2.28
CA GLU A 216 3.39 -1.47 -1.34
C GLU A 216 3.70 -2.16 -0.02
N ARG A 217 4.08 -1.41 1.00
CA ARG A 217 4.09 -1.91 2.36
C ARG A 217 2.70 -1.71 2.95
N GLN A 218 2.08 -2.79 3.35
CA GLN A 218 0.70 -2.83 3.79
C GLN A 218 0.65 -3.23 5.26
N THR A 219 -0.09 -2.49 6.10
CA THR A 219 -0.32 -2.88 7.50
C THR A 219 -1.80 -3.12 7.76
N LEU A 220 -2.10 -3.97 8.73
CA LEU A 220 -3.46 -4.26 9.18
C LEU A 220 -3.49 -4.17 10.71
N THR A 221 -4.26 -3.23 11.21
CA THR A 221 -4.45 -2.99 12.63
C THR A 221 -5.93 -3.06 12.98
N LYS A 222 -6.27 -3.79 14.05
CA LYS A 222 -7.65 -4.01 14.45
C LYS A 222 -8.06 -3.11 15.62
N SER A 223 -9.30 -2.65 15.64
CA SER A 223 -9.85 -1.90 16.77
C SER A 223 -10.07 -2.80 17.99
N LYS A 224 -10.07 -2.21 19.18
CA LYS A 224 -10.39 -2.93 20.42
C LYS A 224 -11.81 -3.50 20.45
N SER A 225 -12.74 -2.91 19.72
CA SER A 225 -14.10 -3.44 19.54
C SER A 225 -14.15 -4.68 18.65
N ASN A 226 -13.09 -5.01 17.94
CA ASN A 226 -13.01 -6.06 16.91
C ASN A 226 -13.95 -5.85 15.69
N GLN A 227 -14.58 -4.69 15.58
CA GLN A 227 -15.53 -4.37 14.52
C GLN A 227 -14.88 -3.66 13.33
N PHE A 228 -13.72 -3.03 13.56
CA PHE A 228 -13.03 -2.26 12.53
C PHE A 228 -11.59 -2.74 12.36
N LEU A 229 -11.10 -2.58 11.12
CA LEU A 229 -9.74 -2.85 10.75
C LEU A 229 -9.24 -1.70 9.86
N LEU A 230 -8.10 -1.12 10.22
CA LEU A 230 -7.42 -0.15 9.37
C LEU A 230 -6.37 -0.88 8.53
N PHE A 231 -6.47 -0.73 7.23
CA PHE A 231 -5.47 -1.13 6.25
C PHE A 231 -4.74 0.11 5.77
N THR A 232 -3.41 0.14 5.92
CA THR A 232 -2.58 1.25 5.42
C THR A 232 -1.69 0.75 4.29
N ILE A 233 -1.39 1.63 3.32
CA ILE A 233 -0.54 1.30 2.17
C ILE A 233 0.52 2.38 2.02
N ARG A 234 1.79 2.02 2.24
CA ARG A 234 2.94 2.88 1.94
C ARG A 234 3.49 2.51 0.57
N ASN A 235 3.34 3.41 -0.37
CA ASN A 235 3.78 3.23 -1.75
C ASN A 235 5.17 3.82 -1.98
N ARG A 236 6.03 3.11 -2.73
CA ARG A 236 7.31 3.57 -3.24
C ARG A 236 7.52 3.13 -4.67
N SER A 237 8.24 3.95 -5.43
CA SER A 237 8.67 3.65 -6.80
C SER A 237 10.17 3.91 -6.87
N GLU A 238 10.93 2.91 -7.30
CA GLU A 238 12.39 2.92 -7.30
C GLU A 238 12.90 2.37 -8.64
N PRO A 239 13.99 2.89 -9.24
CA PRO A 239 14.47 2.42 -10.54
C PRO A 239 14.77 0.92 -10.54
N PHE A 240 14.06 0.15 -11.38
CA PHE A 240 14.22 -1.31 -11.41
C PHE A 240 15.66 -1.75 -11.76
N LYS A 241 16.39 -0.95 -12.53
CA LYS A 241 17.79 -1.22 -12.90
C LYS A 241 18.72 -1.39 -11.70
N TRP A 242 18.38 -0.89 -10.51
CA TRP A 242 19.16 -1.09 -9.29
C TRP A 242 19.29 -2.56 -8.90
N ILE A 243 18.40 -3.44 -9.37
CA ILE A 243 18.51 -4.89 -9.14
C ILE A 243 19.84 -5.45 -9.66
N LYS A 244 20.42 -4.84 -10.71
CA LYS A 244 21.71 -5.25 -11.29
C LYS A 244 22.89 -5.07 -10.35
N GLU A 245 22.77 -4.27 -9.30
CA GLU A 245 23.80 -4.09 -8.27
C GLU A 245 23.91 -5.30 -7.33
N ASP A 246 22.91 -6.20 -7.37
CA ASP A 246 22.85 -7.43 -6.56
C ASP A 246 22.65 -8.65 -7.46
N GLN A 247 23.75 -9.33 -7.76
CA GLN A 247 23.74 -10.51 -8.65
C GLN A 247 22.83 -11.63 -8.14
N GLN A 248 22.76 -11.83 -6.81
CA GLN A 248 21.85 -12.82 -6.23
C GLN A 248 20.39 -12.40 -6.45
N ALA A 249 20.03 -11.15 -6.14
CA ALA A 249 18.67 -10.65 -6.38
C ALA A 249 18.28 -10.78 -7.85
N THR A 250 19.19 -10.43 -8.74
CA THR A 250 19.01 -10.55 -10.20
C THR A 250 18.69 -11.98 -10.60
N SER A 251 19.52 -12.95 -10.21
CA SER A 251 19.35 -14.38 -10.58
C SER A 251 18.09 -14.99 -9.96
N GLU A 252 17.79 -14.65 -8.70
CA GLU A 252 16.62 -15.20 -8.02
C GLU A 252 15.31 -14.57 -8.53
N PHE A 253 15.33 -13.31 -8.94
CA PHE A 253 14.16 -12.67 -9.51
C PHE A 253 13.82 -13.19 -10.93
N VAL A 254 14.83 -13.62 -11.70
CA VAL A 254 14.59 -14.37 -12.96
C VAL A 254 13.73 -15.59 -12.70
N LYS A 255 14.05 -16.41 -11.68
CA LYS A 255 13.26 -17.60 -11.32
C LYS A 255 11.83 -17.22 -10.91
N THR A 256 11.67 -16.10 -10.20
CA THR A 256 10.34 -15.58 -9.85
C THR A 256 9.54 -15.24 -11.10
N LEU A 257 10.14 -14.53 -12.09
CA LEU A 257 9.45 -14.17 -13.34
C LEU A 257 9.10 -15.41 -14.18
N GLU A 258 10.03 -16.37 -14.30
CA GLU A 258 9.83 -17.63 -15.03
C GLU A 258 8.74 -18.52 -14.40
N SER A 259 8.43 -18.32 -13.11
CA SER A 259 7.40 -19.08 -12.38
C SER A 259 6.00 -18.47 -12.44
N LEU A 260 5.85 -17.24 -12.98
CA LEU A 260 4.54 -16.61 -13.14
C LEU A 260 3.75 -17.30 -14.26
N ASP A 261 2.55 -17.75 -13.95
CA ASP A 261 1.64 -18.24 -14.97
C ASP A 261 1.11 -17.13 -15.90
N PRO A 262 0.58 -17.46 -17.07
CA PRO A 262 0.10 -16.47 -18.03
C PRO A 262 -0.97 -15.50 -17.47
N GLN A 263 -1.87 -15.99 -16.60
CA GLN A 263 -2.91 -15.15 -16.01
C GLN A 263 -2.31 -14.13 -15.03
N MET A 264 -1.32 -14.55 -14.25
CA MET A 264 -0.62 -13.66 -13.33
C MET A 264 0.28 -12.66 -14.08
N LEU A 265 0.92 -13.05 -15.16
CA LEU A 265 1.67 -12.14 -16.03
C LEU A 265 0.73 -11.05 -16.62
N GLU A 266 -0.46 -11.45 -17.07
CA GLU A 266 -1.45 -10.52 -17.60
C GLU A 266 -1.97 -9.58 -16.50
N TYR A 267 -2.30 -10.12 -15.33
CA TYR A 267 -2.75 -9.33 -14.18
C TYR A 267 -1.70 -8.30 -13.75
N LYS A 268 -0.43 -8.68 -13.72
CA LYS A 268 0.69 -7.78 -13.39
C LYS A 268 1.12 -6.87 -14.54
N ARG A 269 0.46 -6.96 -15.70
CA ARG A 269 0.81 -6.22 -16.93
C ARG A 269 2.23 -6.51 -17.43
N LEU A 270 2.71 -7.72 -17.22
CA LEU A 270 4.04 -8.17 -17.61
C LEU A 270 4.05 -9.12 -18.80
N ALA A 271 2.90 -9.51 -19.34
CA ALA A 271 2.80 -10.52 -20.40
C ALA A 271 3.68 -10.17 -21.63
N GLN A 272 3.70 -8.91 -22.05
CA GLN A 272 4.51 -8.46 -23.19
C GLN A 272 5.97 -8.21 -22.80
N ALA A 273 6.23 -7.75 -21.58
CA ALA A 273 7.58 -7.36 -21.13
C ALA A 273 8.38 -8.52 -20.53
N SER A 274 7.75 -9.65 -20.15
CA SER A 274 8.37 -10.72 -19.37
C SER A 274 9.65 -11.28 -20.01
N ARG A 275 9.65 -11.50 -21.30
CA ARG A 275 10.85 -11.98 -22.03
C ARG A 275 11.99 -10.97 -22.00
N GLY A 276 11.69 -9.70 -22.30
CA GLY A 276 12.69 -8.62 -22.27
C GLY A 276 13.24 -8.39 -20.87
N LEU A 277 12.38 -8.49 -19.82
CA LEU A 277 12.81 -8.42 -18.42
C LEU A 277 13.80 -9.54 -18.06
N ILE A 278 13.52 -10.77 -18.48
CA ILE A 278 14.42 -11.92 -18.23
C ILE A 278 15.75 -11.73 -18.99
N GLU A 279 15.69 -11.30 -20.25
CA GLU A 279 16.90 -11.01 -21.07
C GLU A 279 17.72 -9.87 -20.41
N PHE A 280 17.08 -8.79 -19.99
CA PHE A 280 17.72 -7.68 -19.28
C PHE A 280 18.42 -8.16 -18.00
N LEU A 281 17.78 -9.01 -17.22
CA LEU A 281 18.36 -9.52 -15.97
C LEU A 281 19.53 -10.48 -16.21
N LYS A 282 19.54 -11.23 -17.30
CA LYS A 282 20.59 -12.22 -17.63
C LYS A 282 21.84 -11.60 -18.26
N ASN A 283 21.70 -10.44 -18.88
CA ASN A 283 22.81 -9.67 -19.52
C ASN A 283 23.40 -8.65 -18.55
#